data_690663c71599ee27763173186606b844
#
_entry.id   690663c71599ee27763173186606b844
#
_cell.length_a   1.000
_cell.length_b   1.000
_cell.length_c   1.000
_cell.angle_alpha   90.00
_cell.angle_beta   90.00
_cell.angle_gamma   90.00
#
_symmetry.space_group_name_H-M   'P 1'
#
loop_
_entity.id
_entity.type
_entity.pdbx_description
1 polymer ?
#
loop_
_entity_poly.entity_id
_entity_poly.type
_entity_poly.pdbx_seq_one_letter_code
_entity_poly.pdbx_strand_id
1 'polypeptide(L)'
;MRKIFTIGETVLDIIFKNGQPVAATAGGSMLNTAVSLGRLGLPVHFISEYGIDPVGIQIDKFLNNNGINTDYVYHFNDGKSALALAFLDDNNNASYTFYKSYPQKRFDIAFPEVNDNDMVMFGSIYGVAMEIRETLREFLLYAKSRNALIYYDPNFRKAHLHELEMLKPAILENMSLATIVRASDEDLELIFGAQGFESAYAAVSPLCPNLIYTSSSKAVYLRTASGISCSQPTRKIEPVSTIGAGDTFNAGIAFGLYNHRIGNGALASVTEATWQQLLGYGIDFATEVCLSYDNYISVEYAKTKAVM
;
A
#
# COMPACT_ATOMS: atom_id res chain seq x y z
N MET A 1 18.49 12.10 -5.83
CA MET A 1 17.51 11.29 -6.60
C MET A 1 16.27 11.19 -5.72
N ARG A 2 15.08 11.34 -6.28
CA ARG A 2 13.81 11.21 -5.55
C ARG A 2 13.65 9.77 -5.03
N LYS A 3 13.32 9.62 -3.76
CA LYS A 3 13.11 8.31 -3.12
C LYS A 3 11.63 8.02 -2.92
N ILE A 4 11.29 6.74 -2.87
CA ILE A 4 9.97 6.26 -2.48
C ILE A 4 10.16 5.41 -1.23
N PHE A 5 9.58 5.85 -0.12
CA PHE A 5 9.53 5.10 1.14
C PHE A 5 8.18 4.41 1.24
N THR A 6 8.18 3.10 1.37
CA THR A 6 6.96 2.32 1.62
C THR A 6 7.04 1.74 3.04
N ILE A 7 5.99 1.95 3.84
CA ILE A 7 5.96 1.57 5.25
C ILE A 7 4.84 0.56 5.46
N GLY A 8 5.15 -0.64 5.90
CA GLY A 8 4.14 -1.67 6.09
C GLY A 8 4.62 -2.92 6.81
N GLU A 9 3.66 -3.74 7.21
CA GLU A 9 3.91 -5.06 7.76
C GLU A 9 4.40 -6.02 6.68
N THR A 10 5.20 -6.99 7.08
CA THR A 10 5.57 -8.15 6.27
C THR A 10 5.08 -9.42 6.91
N VAL A 11 4.63 -10.35 6.06
CA VAL A 11 4.32 -11.73 6.45
C VAL A 11 4.88 -12.69 5.41
N LEU A 12 5.23 -13.90 5.81
CA LEU A 12 5.41 -15.00 4.87
C LEU A 12 4.10 -15.77 4.79
N ASP A 13 3.41 -15.66 3.65
CA ASP A 13 2.19 -16.39 3.36
C ASP A 13 2.56 -17.82 2.95
N ILE A 14 2.08 -18.83 3.68
CA ILE A 14 2.20 -20.24 3.32
C ILE A 14 0.83 -20.73 2.89
N ILE A 15 0.72 -21.06 1.61
CA ILE A 15 -0.55 -21.45 0.97
C ILE A 15 -0.71 -22.97 1.03
N PHE A 16 -1.83 -23.40 1.58
CA PHE A 16 -2.22 -24.81 1.66
C PHE A 16 -3.39 -25.10 0.72
N LYS A 17 -3.30 -26.19 -0.01
CA LYS A 17 -4.39 -26.75 -0.81
C LYS A 17 -4.49 -28.25 -0.55
N ASN A 18 -5.70 -28.75 -0.27
CA ASN A 18 -5.93 -30.17 0.07
C ASN A 18 -5.04 -30.65 1.25
N GLY A 19 -4.84 -29.78 2.25
CA GLY A 19 -4.02 -30.07 3.43
C GLY A 19 -2.51 -30.12 3.20
N GLN A 20 -2.03 -29.77 2.00
CA GLN A 20 -0.60 -29.75 1.66
C GLN A 20 -0.13 -28.30 1.38
N PRO A 21 1.08 -27.90 1.83
CA PRO A 21 1.66 -26.62 1.44
C PRO A 21 2.02 -26.65 -0.05
N VAL A 22 1.55 -25.66 -0.80
CA VAL A 22 1.77 -25.58 -2.28
C VAL A 22 2.65 -24.39 -2.67
N ALA A 23 2.72 -23.35 -1.85
CA ALA A 23 3.57 -22.20 -2.10
C ALA A 23 3.91 -21.47 -0.79
N ALA A 24 4.99 -20.69 -0.82
CA ALA A 24 5.31 -19.70 0.21
C ALA A 24 5.78 -18.42 -0.49
N THR A 25 5.19 -17.28 -0.13
CA THR A 25 5.50 -15.99 -0.72
C THR A 25 5.52 -14.90 0.33
N ALA A 26 6.41 -13.91 0.18
CA ALA A 26 6.37 -12.71 1.03
C ALA A 26 5.18 -11.85 0.63
N GLY A 27 4.41 -11.39 1.62
CA GLY A 27 3.21 -10.60 1.46
C GLY A 27 3.16 -9.42 2.45
N GLY A 28 2.15 -8.59 2.25
CA GLY A 28 1.87 -7.37 2.98
C GLY A 28 1.50 -6.25 2.01
N SER A 29 0.51 -5.43 2.33
CA SER A 29 -0.02 -4.44 1.39
C SER A 29 1.07 -3.52 0.82
N MET A 30 1.83 -2.85 1.69
CA MET A 30 2.91 -1.96 1.24
C MET A 30 4.13 -2.73 0.71
N LEU A 31 4.34 -4.00 1.09
CA LEU A 31 5.34 -4.86 0.47
C LEU A 31 4.98 -5.13 -0.99
N ASN A 32 3.73 -5.48 -1.28
CA ASN A 32 3.26 -5.73 -2.65
C ASN A 32 3.42 -4.49 -3.54
N THR A 33 3.10 -3.30 -2.98
CA THR A 33 3.36 -2.01 -3.63
C THR A 33 4.86 -1.81 -3.89
N ALA A 34 5.71 -2.07 -2.88
CA ALA A 34 7.17 -1.94 -3.00
C ALA A 34 7.75 -2.85 -4.07
N VAL A 35 7.34 -4.14 -4.10
CA VAL A 35 7.81 -5.12 -5.08
C VAL A 35 7.45 -4.69 -6.50
N SER A 36 6.23 -4.20 -6.70
CA SER A 36 5.80 -3.69 -8.00
C SER A 36 6.65 -2.50 -8.46
N LEU A 37 6.95 -1.56 -7.56
CA LEU A 37 7.80 -0.40 -7.87
C LEU A 37 9.27 -0.79 -8.05
N GLY A 38 9.81 -1.71 -7.24
CA GLY A 38 11.18 -2.19 -7.34
C GLY A 38 11.43 -2.92 -8.67
N ARG A 39 10.48 -3.76 -9.14
CA ARG A 39 10.53 -4.40 -10.46
C ARG A 39 10.57 -3.41 -11.63
N LEU A 40 10.03 -2.20 -11.44
CA LEU A 40 10.12 -1.09 -12.39
C LEU A 40 11.47 -0.34 -12.32
N GLY A 41 12.37 -0.72 -11.42
CA GLY A 41 13.66 -0.05 -11.23
C GLY A 41 13.58 1.28 -10.49
N LEU A 42 12.49 1.57 -9.79
CA LEU A 42 12.35 2.79 -8.99
C LEU A 42 13.14 2.70 -7.67
N PRO A 43 13.63 3.82 -7.14
CA PRO A 43 14.42 3.86 -5.90
C PRO A 43 13.52 3.71 -4.67
N VAL A 44 13.11 2.47 -4.39
CA VAL A 44 12.22 2.09 -3.28
C VAL A 44 13.04 1.74 -2.06
N HIS A 45 12.69 2.32 -0.92
CA HIS A 45 13.18 1.99 0.40
C HIS A 45 12.04 1.47 1.24
N PHE A 46 12.18 0.25 1.74
CA PHE A 46 11.16 -0.36 2.57
C PHE A 46 11.45 -0.13 4.05
N ILE A 47 10.46 0.38 4.75
CA ILE A 47 10.50 0.64 6.19
C ILE A 47 9.54 -0.36 6.85
N SER A 48 10.09 -1.29 7.63
CA SER A 48 9.34 -2.41 8.20
C SER A 48 10.09 -3.03 9.37
N GLU A 49 9.64 -4.19 9.81
CA GLU A 49 10.32 -4.98 10.81
C GLU A 49 10.10 -6.48 10.57
N TYR A 50 11.14 -7.27 10.73
CA TYR A 50 11.08 -8.73 10.77
C TYR A 50 12.29 -9.31 11.54
N GLY A 51 12.17 -10.57 11.96
CA GLY A 51 13.21 -11.25 12.71
C GLY A 51 14.45 -11.58 11.89
N ILE A 52 15.56 -11.84 12.55
CA ILE A 52 16.78 -12.41 11.93
C ILE A 52 16.68 -13.92 11.74
N ASP A 53 15.49 -14.49 11.92
CA ASP A 53 15.20 -15.91 11.71
C ASP A 53 15.15 -16.29 10.22
N PRO A 54 15.08 -17.59 9.88
CA PRO A 54 15.05 -18.03 8.47
C PRO A 54 13.93 -17.42 7.63
N VAL A 55 12.79 -17.07 8.24
CA VAL A 55 11.65 -16.42 7.54
C VAL A 55 12.01 -14.98 7.19
N GLY A 56 12.56 -14.21 8.14
CA GLY A 56 13.01 -12.84 7.90
C GLY A 56 14.11 -12.78 6.85
N ILE A 57 15.09 -13.70 6.90
CA ILE A 57 16.14 -13.83 5.88
C ILE A 57 15.54 -14.08 4.50
N GLN A 58 14.51 -14.93 4.40
CA GLN A 58 13.83 -15.21 3.13
C GLN A 58 13.10 -13.97 2.61
N ILE A 59 12.41 -13.23 3.47
CA ILE A 59 11.72 -11.98 3.13
C ILE A 59 12.74 -10.94 2.64
N ASP A 60 13.83 -10.73 3.39
CA ASP A 60 14.87 -9.77 3.05
C ASP A 60 15.49 -10.07 1.68
N LYS A 61 15.87 -11.33 1.44
CA LYS A 61 16.39 -11.78 0.15
C LYS A 61 15.39 -11.54 -0.98
N PHE A 62 14.11 -11.79 -0.74
CA PHE A 62 13.06 -11.57 -1.72
C PHE A 62 12.93 -10.08 -2.08
N LEU A 63 12.94 -9.18 -1.10
CA LEU A 63 12.89 -7.74 -1.30
C LEU A 63 14.10 -7.24 -2.11
N ASN A 64 15.30 -7.62 -1.70
CA ASN A 64 16.54 -7.24 -2.40
C ASN A 64 16.57 -7.74 -3.85
N ASN A 65 16.12 -8.98 -4.11
CA ASN A 65 16.03 -9.55 -5.46
C ASN A 65 15.03 -8.81 -6.36
N ASN A 66 14.09 -8.08 -5.78
CA ASN A 66 13.13 -7.24 -6.50
C ASN A 66 13.54 -5.75 -6.52
N GLY A 67 14.81 -5.42 -6.22
CA GLY A 67 15.36 -4.08 -6.33
C GLY A 67 14.93 -3.11 -5.21
N ILE A 68 14.52 -3.63 -4.06
CA ILE A 68 14.08 -2.83 -2.91
C ILE A 68 15.24 -2.72 -1.91
N ASN A 69 15.52 -1.49 -1.46
CA ASN A 69 16.47 -1.24 -0.39
C ASN A 69 15.82 -1.52 0.98
N THR A 70 16.47 -2.34 1.81
CA THR A 70 16.02 -2.77 3.14
C THR A 70 16.81 -2.16 4.29
N ASP A 71 17.63 -1.13 4.05
CA ASP A 71 18.49 -0.49 5.09
C ASP A 71 17.68 0.09 6.27
N TYR A 72 16.38 0.35 6.07
CA TYR A 72 15.48 0.90 7.08
C TYR A 72 14.50 -0.14 7.63
N VAL A 73 14.85 -1.41 7.56
CA VAL A 73 14.09 -2.48 8.21
C VAL A 73 14.68 -2.74 9.59
N TYR A 74 13.83 -2.77 10.60
CA TYR A 74 14.20 -3.19 11.94
C TYR A 74 14.30 -4.72 11.99
N HIS A 75 15.53 -5.21 12.16
CA HIS A 75 15.82 -6.64 12.31
C HIS A 75 15.90 -7.00 13.80
N PHE A 76 14.90 -7.69 14.32
CA PHE A 76 14.86 -8.07 15.73
C PHE A 76 15.29 -9.52 15.96
N ASN A 77 15.84 -9.82 17.15
CA ASN A 77 16.33 -11.14 17.55
C ASN A 77 15.52 -11.79 18.70
N ASP A 78 14.65 -11.04 19.36
CA ASP A 78 13.85 -11.41 20.51
C ASP A 78 12.37 -11.67 20.17
N GLY A 79 12.08 -11.94 18.89
CA GLY A 79 10.79 -12.29 18.35
C GLY A 79 10.89 -13.27 17.18
N LYS A 80 9.81 -13.40 16.42
CA LYS A 80 9.74 -14.20 15.19
C LYS A 80 9.06 -13.41 14.07
N SER A 81 9.59 -13.55 12.86
CA SER A 81 8.97 -13.03 11.66
C SER A 81 7.54 -13.58 11.52
N ALA A 82 6.63 -12.72 11.10
CA ALA A 82 5.22 -13.08 11.01
C ALA A 82 4.95 -14.09 9.87
N LEU A 83 4.06 -15.04 10.15
CA LEU A 83 3.55 -16.01 9.19
C LEU A 83 2.04 -15.84 9.03
N ALA A 84 1.56 -16.09 7.82
CA ALA A 84 0.15 -16.30 7.54
C ALA A 84 -0.01 -17.66 6.86
N LEU A 85 -0.90 -18.50 7.42
CA LEU A 85 -1.30 -19.75 6.78
C LEU A 85 -2.61 -19.49 6.05
N ALA A 86 -2.58 -19.63 4.73
CA ALA A 86 -3.73 -19.46 3.85
C ALA A 86 -4.24 -20.85 3.43
N PHE A 87 -5.41 -21.24 3.89
CA PHE A 87 -6.05 -22.53 3.53
C PHE A 87 -7.07 -22.27 2.43
N LEU A 88 -6.81 -22.84 1.23
CA LEU A 88 -7.71 -22.72 0.10
C LEU A 88 -8.82 -23.78 0.18
N ASP A 89 -10.07 -23.36 0.00
CA ASP A 89 -11.19 -24.24 -0.24
C ASP A 89 -11.24 -24.74 -1.69
N ASP A 90 -12.26 -25.56 -2.03
CA ASP A 90 -12.46 -26.11 -3.37
C ASP A 90 -12.69 -25.02 -4.44
N ASN A 91 -13.11 -23.82 -4.04
CA ASN A 91 -13.33 -22.67 -4.91
C ASN A 91 -12.13 -21.71 -4.93
N ASN A 92 -10.99 -22.11 -4.32
CA ASN A 92 -9.78 -21.29 -4.11
C ASN A 92 -10.00 -20.01 -3.25
N ASN A 93 -11.04 -19.98 -2.42
CA ASN A 93 -11.15 -18.92 -1.41
C ASN A 93 -10.22 -19.25 -0.24
N ALA A 94 -9.41 -18.26 0.19
CA ALA A 94 -8.47 -18.43 1.27
C ALA A 94 -9.08 -18.06 2.63
N SER A 95 -8.89 -18.94 3.62
CA SER A 95 -9.04 -18.60 5.03
C SER A 95 -7.65 -18.44 5.67
N TYR A 96 -7.46 -17.38 6.45
CA TYR A 96 -6.15 -17.03 6.98
C TYR A 96 -6.06 -17.26 8.48
N THR A 97 -4.90 -17.78 8.92
CA THR A 97 -4.51 -17.80 10.33
C THR A 97 -3.14 -17.14 10.45
N PHE A 98 -3.04 -16.10 11.28
CA PHE A 98 -1.80 -15.34 11.47
C PHE A 98 -1.07 -15.81 12.73
N TYR A 99 0.25 -15.97 12.61
CA TYR A 99 1.17 -16.26 13.69
C TYR A 99 2.13 -15.08 13.81
N LYS A 100 1.95 -14.28 14.85
CA LYS A 100 2.75 -13.08 15.11
C LYS A 100 3.40 -13.20 16.51
N SER A 101 4.71 -13.04 16.55
CA SER A 101 5.50 -13.04 17.79
C SER A 101 6.51 -11.92 17.72
N TYR A 102 6.02 -10.69 17.78
CA TYR A 102 6.86 -9.50 17.74
C TYR A 102 7.61 -9.29 19.06
N PRO A 103 8.78 -8.60 19.02
CA PRO A 103 9.51 -8.19 20.20
C PRO A 103 8.72 -7.16 21.02
N GLN A 104 9.17 -6.92 22.25
CA GLN A 104 8.57 -5.90 23.09
C GLN A 104 8.79 -4.48 22.54
N LYS A 105 10.00 -4.22 22.02
CA LYS A 105 10.31 -2.98 21.31
C LYS A 105 10.04 -3.18 19.82
N ARG A 106 9.10 -2.44 19.31
CA ARG A 106 8.66 -2.49 17.91
C ARG A 106 9.21 -1.29 17.14
N PHE A 107 9.48 -1.50 15.85
CA PHE A 107 9.76 -0.43 14.89
C PHE A 107 10.90 0.50 15.33
N ASP A 108 11.97 -0.09 15.91
CA ASP A 108 13.15 0.63 16.41
C ASP A 108 14.10 0.94 15.26
N ILE A 109 13.79 1.97 14.50
CA ILE A 109 14.56 2.38 13.33
C ILE A 109 15.11 3.80 13.47
N ALA A 110 16.26 4.05 12.88
CA ALA A 110 16.68 5.42 12.57
C ALA A 110 15.88 5.91 11.35
N PHE A 111 15.24 7.06 11.45
CA PHE A 111 14.50 7.62 10.34
C PHE A 111 15.43 7.93 9.16
N PRO A 112 15.03 7.53 7.92
CA PRO A 112 15.74 7.96 6.74
C PRO A 112 15.69 9.47 6.56
N GLU A 113 16.72 10.03 5.92
CA GLU A 113 16.65 11.41 5.44
C GLU A 113 15.60 11.50 4.34
N VAL A 114 14.57 12.31 4.59
CA VAL A 114 13.50 12.62 3.64
C VAL A 114 13.73 14.00 3.06
N ASN A 115 13.69 14.10 1.74
CA ASN A 115 13.86 15.34 1.00
C ASN A 115 12.54 15.84 0.41
N ASP A 116 12.51 17.09 0.00
CA ASP A 116 11.44 17.65 -0.81
C ASP A 116 11.25 16.78 -2.07
N ASN A 117 10.00 16.54 -2.43
CA ASN A 117 9.58 15.65 -3.51
C ASN A 117 9.76 14.14 -3.28
N ASP A 118 10.35 13.68 -2.19
CA ASP A 118 10.27 12.25 -1.86
C ASP A 118 8.81 11.83 -1.61
N MET A 119 8.55 10.55 -1.75
CA MET A 119 7.22 9.98 -1.54
C MET A 119 7.25 9.03 -0.36
N VAL A 120 6.29 9.17 0.56
CA VAL A 120 6.07 8.26 1.69
C VAL A 120 4.71 7.62 1.50
N MET A 121 4.69 6.29 1.35
CA MET A 121 3.47 5.50 1.18
C MET A 121 3.29 4.57 2.37
N PHE A 122 2.12 4.58 2.96
CA PHE A 122 1.82 3.73 4.11
C PHE A 122 0.34 3.40 4.19
N GLY A 123 0.00 2.41 5.02
CA GLY A 123 -1.40 2.06 5.17
C GLY A 123 -1.64 0.73 5.87
N SER A 124 -2.83 0.18 5.60
CA SER A 124 -3.30 -1.07 6.19
C SER A 124 -3.32 -1.02 7.73
N ILE A 125 -3.53 -2.16 8.36
CA ILE A 125 -3.58 -2.27 9.83
C ILE A 125 -2.24 -1.88 10.49
N TYR A 126 -1.12 -2.05 9.78
CA TYR A 126 0.20 -1.63 10.26
C TYR A 126 0.27 -0.11 10.48
N GLY A 127 -0.35 0.67 9.60
CA GLY A 127 -0.41 2.13 9.71
C GLY A 127 -1.20 2.66 10.92
N VAL A 128 -1.93 1.79 11.62
CA VAL A 128 -2.74 2.13 12.80
C VAL A 128 -2.40 1.27 14.02
N ALA A 129 -1.38 0.40 13.93
CA ALA A 129 -0.96 -0.46 15.02
C ALA A 129 -0.46 0.38 16.21
N MET A 130 -1.06 0.17 17.38
CA MET A 130 -0.81 0.99 18.58
C MET A 130 0.64 0.90 19.06
N GLU A 131 1.28 -0.27 18.88
CA GLU A 131 2.64 -0.54 19.32
C GLU A 131 3.71 0.26 18.57
N ILE A 132 3.41 0.69 17.35
CA ILE A 132 4.33 1.49 16.53
C ILE A 132 3.83 2.92 16.30
N ARG A 133 2.64 3.24 16.84
CA ARG A 133 1.89 4.47 16.50
C ARG A 133 2.70 5.74 16.73
N GLU A 134 3.36 5.86 17.86
CA GLU A 134 4.12 7.06 18.21
C GLU A 134 5.27 7.29 17.23
N THR A 135 6.10 6.26 17.03
CA THR A 135 7.25 6.32 16.10
C THR A 135 6.80 6.60 14.66
N LEU A 136 5.73 5.92 14.20
CA LEU A 136 5.20 6.16 12.86
C LEU A 136 4.68 7.60 12.71
N ARG A 137 3.94 8.10 13.70
CA ARG A 137 3.43 9.47 13.70
C ARG A 137 4.56 10.51 13.64
N GLU A 138 5.60 10.32 14.45
CA GLU A 138 6.79 11.19 14.42
C GLU A 138 7.45 11.21 13.04
N PHE A 139 7.61 10.05 12.42
CA PHE A 139 8.15 9.96 11.06
C PHE A 139 7.27 10.66 10.03
N LEU A 140 5.95 10.49 10.09
CA LEU A 140 5.01 11.16 9.16
C LEU A 140 5.02 12.67 9.34
N LEU A 141 5.09 13.18 10.58
CA LEU A 141 5.23 14.61 10.86
C LEU A 141 6.55 15.15 10.33
N TYR A 142 7.64 14.41 10.53
CA TYR A 142 8.95 14.76 9.96
C TYR A 142 8.87 14.82 8.43
N ALA A 143 8.35 13.79 7.76
CA ALA A 143 8.20 13.77 6.31
C ALA A 143 7.34 14.93 5.79
N LYS A 144 6.25 15.25 6.51
CA LYS A 144 5.39 16.42 6.21
C LYS A 144 6.16 17.72 6.33
N SER A 145 7.00 17.90 7.37
CA SER A 145 7.83 19.08 7.56
C SER A 145 8.89 19.25 6.45
N ARG A 146 9.27 18.16 5.78
CA ARG A 146 10.19 18.14 4.65
C ARG A 146 9.49 18.32 3.30
N ASN A 147 8.18 18.59 3.30
CA ASN A 147 7.34 18.73 2.11
C ASN A 147 7.29 17.47 1.24
N ALA A 148 7.48 16.27 1.81
CA ALA A 148 7.30 15.02 1.10
C ALA A 148 5.83 14.79 0.71
N LEU A 149 5.61 14.06 -0.38
CA LEU A 149 4.27 13.61 -0.75
C LEU A 149 3.91 12.38 0.10
N ILE A 150 2.89 12.51 0.93
CA ILE A 150 2.42 11.45 1.82
C ILE A 150 1.17 10.79 1.22
N TYR A 151 1.27 9.51 0.91
CA TYR A 151 0.20 8.71 0.31
C TYR A 151 -0.30 7.68 1.32
N TYR A 152 -1.57 7.74 1.67
CA TYR A 152 -2.19 6.85 2.66
C TYR A 152 -3.26 5.98 2.02
N ASP A 153 -3.18 4.67 2.24
CA ASP A 153 -4.22 3.70 1.91
C ASP A 153 -4.67 2.99 3.20
N PRO A 154 -5.86 3.30 3.75
CA PRO A 154 -6.35 2.64 4.96
C PRO A 154 -6.42 1.13 4.81
N ASN A 155 -6.79 0.62 3.63
CA ASN A 155 -6.88 -0.81 3.34
C ASN A 155 -7.49 -1.58 4.53
N PHE A 156 -8.61 -1.05 5.03
CA PHE A 156 -9.28 -1.53 6.24
C PHE A 156 -10.15 -2.74 5.92
N ARG A 157 -9.81 -3.87 6.49
CA ARG A 157 -10.49 -5.12 6.18
C ARG A 157 -11.65 -5.39 7.14
N LYS A 158 -12.72 -5.99 6.63
CA LYS A 158 -13.90 -6.39 7.41
C LYS A 158 -13.53 -7.25 8.64
N ALA A 159 -12.45 -8.03 8.57
CA ALA A 159 -11.93 -8.81 9.69
C ALA A 159 -11.60 -7.96 10.93
N HIS A 160 -11.24 -6.68 10.75
CA HIS A 160 -10.91 -5.72 11.82
C HIS A 160 -12.07 -4.82 12.23
N LEU A 161 -13.29 -5.09 11.73
CA LEU A 161 -14.45 -4.23 12.04
C LEU A 161 -14.75 -4.14 13.55
N HIS A 162 -14.47 -5.20 14.29
CA HIS A 162 -14.62 -5.24 15.75
C HIS A 162 -13.63 -4.33 16.50
N GLU A 163 -12.55 -3.89 15.86
CA GLU A 163 -11.52 -2.99 16.39
C GLU A 163 -11.73 -1.53 15.91
N LEU A 164 -12.73 -1.27 15.04
CA LEU A 164 -12.89 0.02 14.36
C LEU A 164 -12.94 1.20 15.33
N GLU A 165 -13.72 1.11 16.41
CA GLU A 165 -13.85 2.22 17.38
C GLU A 165 -12.50 2.59 18.01
N MET A 166 -11.65 1.61 18.26
CA MET A 166 -10.30 1.80 18.81
C MET A 166 -9.34 2.38 17.75
N LEU A 167 -9.43 1.91 16.52
CA LEU A 167 -8.48 2.26 15.45
C LEU A 167 -8.86 3.55 14.70
N LYS A 168 -10.14 3.94 14.73
CA LYS A 168 -10.66 5.08 13.97
C LYS A 168 -9.94 6.41 14.25
N PRO A 169 -9.59 6.77 15.49
CA PRO A 169 -8.81 7.99 15.73
C PRO A 169 -7.49 8.01 14.96
N ALA A 170 -6.76 6.90 14.92
CA ALA A 170 -5.50 6.77 14.18
C ALA A 170 -5.72 6.82 12.66
N ILE A 171 -6.80 6.20 12.16
CA ILE A 171 -7.18 6.28 10.73
C ILE A 171 -7.42 7.73 10.32
N LEU A 172 -8.22 8.49 11.11
CA LEU A 172 -8.53 9.90 10.83
C LEU A 172 -7.28 10.78 10.89
N GLU A 173 -6.41 10.55 11.88
CA GLU A 173 -5.14 11.27 11.97
C GLU A 173 -4.24 10.98 10.75
N ASN A 174 -4.14 9.72 10.31
CA ASN A 174 -3.38 9.36 9.11
C ASN A 174 -3.93 10.07 7.86
N MET A 175 -5.25 10.13 7.70
CA MET A 175 -5.88 10.88 6.61
C MET A 175 -5.50 12.37 6.68
N SER A 176 -5.46 12.97 7.87
CA SER A 176 -5.09 14.40 8.04
C SER A 176 -3.61 14.70 7.79
N LEU A 177 -2.75 13.71 7.94
CA LEU A 177 -1.33 13.80 7.64
C LEU A 177 -1.04 13.59 6.16
N ALA A 178 -1.91 12.87 5.46
CA ALA A 178 -1.72 12.51 4.05
C ALA A 178 -1.88 13.70 3.09
N THR A 179 -1.13 13.66 2.01
CA THR A 179 -1.29 14.53 0.83
C THR A 179 -2.34 13.96 -0.12
N ILE A 180 -2.36 12.64 -0.25
CA ILE A 180 -3.33 11.88 -1.04
C ILE A 180 -3.84 10.72 -0.18
N VAL A 181 -5.14 10.57 -0.10
CA VAL A 181 -5.79 9.35 0.41
C VAL A 181 -6.29 8.55 -0.78
N ARG A 182 -5.93 7.28 -0.83
CA ARG A 182 -6.59 6.31 -1.69
C ARG A 182 -7.36 5.34 -0.80
N ALA A 183 -8.61 5.10 -1.11
CA ALA A 183 -9.43 4.13 -0.38
C ALA A 183 -10.42 3.43 -1.32
N SER A 184 -10.80 2.20 -0.99
CA SER A 184 -11.85 1.49 -1.71
C SER A 184 -13.25 1.89 -1.22
N ASP A 185 -14.27 1.53 -1.99
CA ASP A 185 -15.67 1.63 -1.57
C ASP A 185 -15.90 0.85 -0.25
N GLU A 186 -15.34 -0.36 -0.12
CA GLU A 186 -15.43 -1.16 1.11
C GLU A 186 -14.78 -0.44 2.31
N ASP A 187 -13.58 0.13 2.14
CA ASP A 187 -12.90 0.86 3.21
C ASP A 187 -13.78 1.98 3.77
N LEU A 188 -14.31 2.84 2.88
CA LEU A 188 -15.04 4.02 3.31
C LEU A 188 -16.47 3.71 3.76
N GLU A 189 -17.06 2.62 3.28
CA GLU A 189 -18.30 2.09 3.83
C GLU A 189 -18.08 1.59 5.27
N LEU A 190 -17.02 0.81 5.52
CA LEU A 190 -16.71 0.28 6.85
C LEU A 190 -16.34 1.40 7.84
N ILE A 191 -15.51 2.37 7.45
CA ILE A 191 -14.98 3.42 8.35
C ILE A 191 -16.02 4.51 8.62
N PHE A 192 -16.80 4.91 7.61
CA PHE A 192 -17.70 6.08 7.68
C PHE A 192 -19.17 5.75 7.39
N GLY A 193 -19.51 4.55 6.97
CA GLY A 193 -20.83 4.22 6.45
C GLY A 193 -21.12 4.88 5.09
N ALA A 194 -20.08 5.28 4.35
CA ALA A 194 -20.23 6.03 3.11
C ALA A 194 -20.71 5.12 1.98
N GLN A 195 -21.78 5.51 1.28
CA GLN A 195 -22.30 4.80 0.13
C GLN A 195 -22.07 5.61 -1.15
N GLY A 196 -21.06 5.18 -1.93
CA GLY A 196 -20.66 5.83 -3.17
C GLY A 196 -19.74 7.03 -2.98
N PHE A 197 -19.23 7.53 -4.12
CA PHE A 197 -18.14 8.51 -4.16
C PHE A 197 -18.48 9.84 -3.46
N GLU A 198 -19.67 10.40 -3.66
CA GLU A 198 -20.01 11.71 -3.11
C GLU A 198 -20.04 11.68 -1.56
N SER A 199 -20.63 10.64 -0.98
CA SER A 199 -20.69 10.44 0.46
C SER A 199 -19.28 10.15 1.03
N ALA A 200 -18.47 9.36 0.32
CA ALA A 200 -17.09 9.08 0.66
C ALA A 200 -16.23 10.36 0.66
N TYR A 201 -16.34 11.16 -0.40
CA TYR A 201 -15.62 12.43 -0.49
C TYR A 201 -16.04 13.41 0.61
N ALA A 202 -17.32 13.53 0.88
CA ALA A 202 -17.81 14.39 1.97
C ALA A 202 -17.24 14.01 3.34
N ALA A 203 -17.04 12.71 3.59
CA ALA A 203 -16.44 12.21 4.84
C ALA A 203 -14.92 12.45 4.92
N VAL A 204 -14.19 12.27 3.81
CA VAL A 204 -12.72 12.33 3.79
C VAL A 204 -12.19 13.75 3.56
N SER A 205 -12.85 14.57 2.75
CA SER A 205 -12.32 15.88 2.31
C SER A 205 -12.01 16.88 3.42
N PRO A 206 -12.67 16.88 4.61
CA PRO A 206 -12.27 17.72 5.72
C PRO A 206 -10.89 17.38 6.30
N LEU A 207 -10.41 16.14 6.07
CA LEU A 207 -9.12 15.62 6.52
C LEU A 207 -8.08 15.70 5.40
N CYS A 208 -8.43 15.19 4.22
CA CYS A 208 -7.61 15.20 3.01
C CYS A 208 -8.47 15.44 1.77
N PRO A 209 -8.35 16.60 1.10
CA PRO A 209 -9.18 16.92 -0.07
C PRO A 209 -8.75 16.21 -1.37
N ASN A 210 -7.62 15.51 -1.37
CA ASN A 210 -7.18 14.73 -2.52
C ASN A 210 -7.52 13.25 -2.29
N LEU A 211 -8.67 12.82 -2.77
CA LEU A 211 -9.18 11.45 -2.63
C LEU A 211 -9.17 10.73 -3.96
N ILE A 212 -8.53 9.56 -3.99
CA ILE A 212 -8.69 8.53 -5.02
C ILE A 212 -9.58 7.44 -4.43
N TYR A 213 -10.76 7.26 -5.02
CA TYR A 213 -11.75 6.28 -4.60
C TYR A 213 -11.88 5.17 -5.63
N THR A 214 -11.63 3.93 -5.23
CA THR A 214 -11.76 2.78 -6.12
C THR A 214 -13.04 2.01 -5.81
N SER A 215 -13.88 1.79 -6.82
CA SER A 215 -15.12 1.04 -6.68
C SER A 215 -15.02 -0.27 -7.46
N SER A 216 -14.32 -1.24 -6.87
CA SER A 216 -14.17 -2.62 -7.37
C SER A 216 -13.98 -2.70 -8.89
N SER A 217 -14.84 -3.43 -9.60
CA SER A 217 -14.83 -3.59 -11.06
C SER A 217 -15.56 -2.47 -11.84
N LYS A 218 -15.99 -1.39 -11.18
CA LYS A 218 -16.79 -0.34 -11.81
C LYS A 218 -15.93 0.78 -12.36
N ALA A 219 -15.35 1.57 -11.46
CA ALA A 219 -14.59 2.76 -11.83
C ALA A 219 -13.67 3.22 -10.70
N VAL A 220 -12.71 4.05 -11.06
CA VAL A 220 -11.90 4.83 -10.13
C VAL A 220 -12.34 6.29 -10.25
N TYR A 221 -12.51 6.97 -9.13
CA TYR A 221 -12.88 8.37 -9.03
C TYR A 221 -11.77 9.14 -8.36
N LEU A 222 -11.59 10.38 -8.78
CA LEU A 222 -10.66 11.32 -8.17
C LEU A 222 -11.36 12.65 -7.92
N ARG A 223 -11.10 13.23 -6.76
CA ARG A 223 -11.34 14.66 -6.50
C ARG A 223 -10.17 15.25 -5.76
N THR A 224 -9.77 16.47 -6.10
CA THR A 224 -8.58 17.13 -5.58
C THR A 224 -8.91 18.47 -4.94
N ALA A 225 -7.98 18.95 -4.10
CA ALA A 225 -8.04 20.30 -3.49
C ALA A 225 -8.09 21.43 -4.53
N SER A 226 -7.51 21.22 -5.72
CA SER A 226 -7.55 22.19 -6.85
C SER A 226 -8.87 22.21 -7.61
N GLY A 227 -9.86 21.39 -7.21
CA GLY A 227 -11.19 21.35 -7.83
C GLY A 227 -11.32 20.40 -9.02
N ILE A 228 -10.27 19.64 -9.36
CA ILE A 228 -10.37 18.60 -10.39
C ILE A 228 -11.26 17.47 -9.88
N SER A 229 -12.20 17.02 -10.70
CA SER A 229 -13.07 15.88 -10.44
C SER A 229 -13.19 15.05 -11.71
N CYS A 230 -12.65 13.86 -11.72
CA CYS A 230 -12.70 12.95 -12.86
C CYS A 230 -12.90 11.50 -12.43
N SER A 231 -13.27 10.66 -13.39
CA SER A 231 -13.40 9.22 -13.18
C SER A 231 -12.93 8.44 -14.39
N GLN A 232 -12.53 7.19 -14.16
CA GLN A 232 -12.10 6.29 -15.22
C GLN A 232 -12.65 4.89 -14.97
N PRO A 233 -13.29 4.25 -15.97
CA PRO A 233 -13.77 2.88 -15.83
C PRO A 233 -12.60 1.91 -15.69
N THR A 234 -12.79 0.84 -14.91
CA THR A 234 -11.83 -0.26 -14.83
C THR A 234 -11.86 -1.13 -16.08
N ARG A 235 -10.84 -1.96 -16.27
CA ARG A 235 -10.79 -2.91 -17.39
C ARG A 235 -11.78 -4.06 -17.13
N LYS A 236 -12.52 -4.46 -18.15
CA LYS A 236 -13.38 -5.65 -18.08
C LYS A 236 -12.50 -6.88 -18.31
N ILE A 237 -12.33 -7.68 -17.29
CA ILE A 237 -11.57 -8.93 -17.29
C ILE A 237 -12.32 -10.01 -16.52
N GLU A 238 -11.93 -11.25 -16.73
CA GLU A 238 -12.27 -12.37 -15.84
C GLU A 238 -11.07 -12.58 -14.91
N PRO A 239 -11.12 -12.17 -13.63
CA PRO A 239 -9.96 -12.21 -12.76
C PRO A 239 -9.64 -13.64 -12.34
N VAL A 240 -8.36 -13.96 -12.32
CA VAL A 240 -7.83 -15.19 -11.70
C VAL A 240 -7.76 -15.00 -10.17
N SER A 241 -7.35 -13.82 -9.72
CA SER A 241 -7.33 -13.41 -8.32
C SER A 241 -7.51 -11.89 -8.24
N THR A 242 -8.07 -11.38 -7.15
CA THR A 242 -8.15 -9.93 -6.88
C THR A 242 -7.23 -9.51 -5.73
N ILE A 243 -6.46 -10.45 -5.17
CA ILE A 243 -5.49 -10.18 -4.11
C ILE A 243 -4.36 -9.32 -4.69
N GLY A 244 -3.96 -8.27 -3.96
CA GLY A 244 -2.92 -7.35 -4.41
C GLY A 244 -3.35 -6.30 -5.44
N ALA A 245 -4.60 -6.33 -5.94
CA ALA A 245 -5.08 -5.35 -6.92
C ALA A 245 -5.02 -3.91 -6.39
N GLY A 246 -5.42 -3.68 -5.13
CA GLY A 246 -5.32 -2.38 -4.48
C GLY A 246 -3.86 -1.94 -4.29
N ASP A 247 -3.01 -2.86 -3.88
CA ASP A 247 -1.58 -2.61 -3.63
C ASP A 247 -0.84 -2.23 -4.93
N THR A 248 -1.15 -2.94 -6.01
CA THR A 248 -0.57 -2.65 -7.33
C THR A 248 -1.20 -1.43 -8.00
N PHE A 249 -2.46 -1.13 -7.73
CA PHE A 249 -3.04 0.17 -8.09
C PHE A 249 -2.24 1.31 -7.46
N ASN A 250 -1.91 1.22 -6.17
CA ASN A 250 -1.07 2.20 -5.48
C ASN A 250 0.31 2.32 -6.14
N ALA A 251 0.91 1.20 -6.54
CA ALA A 251 2.18 1.21 -7.28
C ALA A 251 2.06 1.93 -8.62
N GLY A 252 0.96 1.73 -9.36
CA GLY A 252 0.70 2.43 -10.63
C GLY A 252 0.56 3.93 -10.46
N ILE A 253 -0.15 4.39 -9.42
CA ILE A 253 -0.23 5.83 -9.09
C ILE A 253 1.16 6.39 -8.74
N ALA A 254 1.91 5.68 -7.88
CA ALA A 254 3.25 6.11 -7.48
C ALA A 254 4.23 6.16 -8.66
N PHE A 255 4.18 5.17 -9.56
CA PHE A 255 4.94 5.15 -10.81
C PHE A 255 4.62 6.38 -11.66
N GLY A 256 3.34 6.71 -11.85
CA GLY A 256 2.93 7.88 -12.60
C GLY A 256 3.41 9.19 -11.94
N LEU A 257 3.21 9.36 -10.63
CA LEU A 257 3.70 10.51 -9.87
C LEU A 257 5.22 10.66 -9.97
N TYR A 258 5.95 9.56 -9.95
CA TYR A 258 7.41 9.56 -10.09
C TYR A 258 7.84 10.01 -11.49
N ASN A 259 7.30 9.41 -12.55
CA ASN A 259 7.65 9.70 -13.94
C ASN A 259 7.30 11.12 -14.35
N HIS A 260 6.17 11.65 -13.92
CA HIS A 260 5.77 13.03 -14.17
C HIS A 260 6.44 14.03 -13.21
N ARG A 261 7.33 13.57 -12.31
CA ARG A 261 8.04 14.40 -11.31
C ARG A 261 7.10 15.22 -10.42
N ILE A 262 5.93 14.67 -10.12
CA ILE A 262 4.91 15.32 -9.30
C ILE A 262 5.22 15.05 -7.82
N GLY A 263 5.74 16.06 -7.12
CA GLY A 263 5.88 16.08 -5.66
C GLY A 263 4.73 16.82 -5.00
N ASN A 264 4.78 16.95 -3.68
CA ASN A 264 3.74 17.64 -2.90
C ASN A 264 3.51 19.08 -3.39
N GLY A 265 4.58 19.84 -3.61
CA GLY A 265 4.48 21.23 -4.08
C GLY A 265 3.90 21.41 -5.48
N ALA A 266 3.97 20.39 -6.33
CA ALA A 266 3.43 20.43 -7.69
C ALA A 266 1.97 19.93 -7.80
N LEU A 267 1.44 19.32 -6.74
CA LEU A 267 0.17 18.59 -6.81
C LEU A 267 -1.02 19.49 -7.21
N ALA A 268 -1.04 20.72 -6.74
CA ALA A 268 -2.11 21.68 -7.04
C ALA A 268 -2.14 22.14 -8.51
N SER A 269 -1.02 21.99 -9.24
CA SER A 269 -0.89 22.36 -10.66
C SER A 269 -1.07 21.20 -11.63
N VAL A 270 -1.30 19.98 -11.12
CA VAL A 270 -1.52 18.80 -11.96
C VAL A 270 -2.83 18.95 -12.73
N THR A 271 -2.77 18.79 -14.04
CA THR A 271 -3.95 18.91 -14.91
C THR A 271 -4.85 17.66 -14.83
N GLU A 272 -6.11 17.80 -15.22
CA GLU A 272 -7.03 16.67 -15.31
C GLU A 272 -6.49 15.56 -16.24
N ALA A 273 -5.95 15.94 -17.40
CA ALA A 273 -5.36 14.98 -18.34
C ALA A 273 -4.22 14.18 -17.71
N THR A 274 -3.36 14.83 -16.91
CA THR A 274 -2.29 14.13 -16.18
C THR A 274 -2.89 13.21 -15.12
N TRP A 275 -3.88 13.65 -14.35
CA TRP A 275 -4.56 12.79 -13.38
C TRP A 275 -5.19 11.55 -14.03
N GLN A 276 -5.83 11.72 -15.21
CA GLN A 276 -6.37 10.57 -15.95
C GLN A 276 -5.27 9.58 -16.36
N GLN A 277 -4.08 10.06 -16.74
CA GLN A 277 -2.92 9.18 -16.99
C GLN A 277 -2.48 8.42 -15.74
N LEU A 278 -2.40 9.11 -14.58
CA LEU A 278 -2.05 8.48 -13.32
C LEU A 278 -3.05 7.38 -12.93
N LEU A 279 -4.36 7.68 -13.03
CA LEU A 279 -5.41 6.69 -12.80
C LEU A 279 -5.30 5.50 -13.77
N GLY A 280 -4.95 5.78 -15.04
CA GLY A 280 -4.70 4.76 -16.05
C GLY A 280 -3.58 3.80 -15.66
N TYR A 281 -2.44 4.30 -15.14
CA TYR A 281 -1.38 3.45 -14.62
C TYR A 281 -1.87 2.58 -13.45
N GLY A 282 -2.60 3.16 -12.50
CA GLY A 282 -3.19 2.41 -11.38
C GLY A 282 -4.10 1.28 -11.87
N ILE A 283 -5.01 1.57 -12.79
CA ILE A 283 -5.94 0.59 -13.37
C ILE A 283 -5.19 -0.50 -14.13
N ASP A 284 -4.21 -0.15 -14.97
CA ASP A 284 -3.46 -1.11 -15.76
C ASP A 284 -2.64 -2.07 -14.88
N PHE A 285 -2.00 -1.56 -13.82
CA PHE A 285 -1.22 -2.39 -12.89
C PHE A 285 -2.13 -3.33 -12.08
N ALA A 286 -3.25 -2.83 -11.57
CA ALA A 286 -4.24 -3.65 -10.89
C ALA A 286 -4.82 -4.73 -11.81
N THR A 287 -5.06 -4.39 -13.09
CA THR A 287 -5.55 -5.34 -14.09
C THR A 287 -4.54 -6.47 -14.34
N GLU A 288 -3.26 -6.13 -14.49
CA GLU A 288 -2.18 -7.10 -14.68
C GLU A 288 -2.15 -8.15 -13.56
N VAL A 289 -2.18 -7.68 -12.31
CA VAL A 289 -2.17 -8.57 -11.14
C VAL A 289 -3.41 -9.43 -11.08
N CYS A 290 -4.57 -8.91 -11.44
CA CYS A 290 -5.81 -9.71 -11.46
C CYS A 290 -5.80 -10.88 -12.46
N LEU A 291 -4.86 -10.89 -13.42
CA LEU A 291 -4.72 -11.98 -14.40
C LEU A 291 -3.80 -13.12 -13.94
N SER A 292 -3.29 -13.06 -12.71
CA SER A 292 -2.42 -14.07 -12.13
C SER A 292 -2.77 -14.35 -10.66
N TYR A 293 -2.02 -15.24 -10.02
CA TYR A 293 -2.07 -15.47 -8.57
C TYR A 293 -1.01 -14.66 -7.81
N ASP A 294 -0.18 -13.87 -8.52
CA ASP A 294 0.80 -13.00 -7.89
C ASP A 294 0.12 -11.78 -7.26
N ASN A 295 0.72 -11.22 -6.21
CA ASN A 295 0.23 -10.03 -5.50
C ASN A 295 0.88 -8.73 -5.98
N TYR A 296 1.71 -8.80 -7.02
CA TYR A 296 2.49 -7.69 -7.60
C TYR A 296 2.69 -7.92 -9.09
N ILE A 297 2.98 -6.85 -9.86
CA ILE A 297 3.17 -6.95 -11.32
C ILE A 297 4.30 -7.91 -11.68
N SER A 298 4.17 -8.63 -12.79
CA SER A 298 5.21 -9.54 -13.28
C SER A 298 6.48 -8.79 -13.71
N VAL A 299 7.63 -9.47 -13.70
CA VAL A 299 8.90 -8.91 -14.21
C VAL A 299 8.78 -8.59 -15.70
N GLU A 300 8.07 -9.43 -16.43
CA GLU A 300 7.80 -9.27 -17.86
C GLU A 300 6.98 -8.00 -18.12
N TYR A 301 5.92 -7.80 -17.35
CA TYR A 301 5.11 -6.59 -17.46
C TYR A 301 5.91 -5.33 -17.11
N ALA A 302 6.69 -5.38 -16.03
CA ALA A 302 7.53 -4.26 -15.62
C ALA A 302 8.50 -3.81 -16.75
N LYS A 303 9.09 -4.75 -17.49
CA LYS A 303 9.95 -4.46 -18.65
C LYS A 303 9.24 -3.72 -19.78
N THR A 304 7.91 -3.81 -19.88
CA THR A 304 7.14 -3.05 -20.89
C THR A 304 6.92 -1.58 -20.49
N LYS A 305 7.23 -1.21 -19.23
CA LYS A 305 7.05 0.14 -18.70
C LYS A 305 8.42 0.82 -18.59
N ALA A 306 8.75 1.68 -19.53
CA ALA A 306 9.97 2.47 -19.43
C ALA A 306 9.80 3.60 -18.40
N VAL A 307 10.81 3.81 -17.55
CA VAL A 307 10.95 5.02 -16.73
C VAL A 307 11.42 6.14 -17.66
N MET A 308 10.64 7.21 -17.79
CA MET A 308 10.96 8.37 -18.62
C MET A 308 11.92 9.33 -17.93
#